data_bd4e048dddcdb70ba69b76c4489c01f3
#
_entry.id   bd4e048dddcdb70ba69b76c4489c01f3
#
_cell.length_a   1.000
_cell.length_b   1.000
_cell.length_c   1.000
_cell.angle_alpha   90.00
_cell.angle_beta   90.00
_cell.angle_gamma   90.00
#
_symmetry.space_group_name_H-M   'P 1'
#
loop_
_entity.id
_entity.type
_entity.pdbx_description
1 polymer ?
#
loop_
_entity_poly.entity_id
_entity_poly.type
_entity_poly.pdbx_seq_one_letter_code
_entity_poly.pdbx_strand_id
1 'polypeptide(L)'
;MTAPYTLGAKRDRYDPRDYKLASHSLAAQASAVDRKMYTMVSPDFRIDQGNEGTCVGHGDTNMLMAGTSTHKSYPDFQSEELAHQFARKLYFETTGDSTYQQGAYPRDACAKLKDWGLIGSYWSVPQVDDVVTALLTFGPVGIAVPWYTSMFYGDNRLSSDFGNYWVKVNLDSDLAGFHWVAVTGIDMAPDNGAPPFLRIENSWGEGWGWNGTARLSVESFRRLNQLDNWTFSEESF
;
A
#
# COMPACT_ATOMS: atom_id res chain seq x y z
N MET A 1 -13.57 -22.84 3.57
CA MET A 1 -12.28 -22.70 4.29
C MET A 1 -12.24 -21.29 4.85
N THR A 2 -11.86 -21.12 6.10
CA THR A 2 -11.65 -19.77 6.67
C THR A 2 -10.43 -19.14 5.96
N ALA A 3 -10.52 -17.85 5.65
CA ALA A 3 -9.38 -17.11 5.08
C ALA A 3 -8.20 -17.20 6.05
N PRO A 4 -6.97 -17.43 5.55
CA PRO A 4 -5.79 -17.58 6.41
C PRO A 4 -5.33 -16.24 7.03
N TYR A 5 -5.83 -15.12 6.51
CA TYR A 5 -5.48 -13.77 6.96
C TYR A 5 -6.73 -12.89 7.01
N THR A 6 -6.69 -11.87 7.88
CA THR A 6 -7.78 -10.92 8.06
C THR A 6 -7.65 -9.73 7.11
N LEU A 7 -8.78 -9.27 6.62
CA LEU A 7 -8.91 -8.13 5.72
C LEU A 7 -9.72 -7.03 6.44
N GLY A 8 -9.48 -5.76 6.12
CA GLY A 8 -10.13 -4.68 6.88
C GLY A 8 -10.21 -3.34 6.14
N ALA A 9 -9.94 -3.29 4.84
CA ALA A 9 -10.13 -2.06 4.08
C ALA A 9 -11.61 -1.88 3.70
N LYS A 10 -12.12 -0.65 3.89
CA LYS A 10 -13.42 -0.22 3.38
C LYS A 10 -13.22 0.62 2.13
N ARG A 11 -14.14 0.55 1.19
CA ARG A 11 -14.13 1.42 0.02
C ARG A 11 -14.48 2.85 0.44
N ASP A 12 -13.62 3.79 0.05
CA ASP A 12 -13.83 5.21 0.32
C ASP A 12 -15.13 5.71 -0.33
N ARG A 13 -15.81 6.61 0.35
CA ARG A 13 -16.96 7.31 -0.21
C ARG A 13 -16.45 8.40 -1.14
N TYR A 14 -17.07 8.53 -2.30
CA TYR A 14 -16.77 9.64 -3.20
C TYR A 14 -16.94 10.98 -2.48
N ASP A 15 -15.90 11.82 -2.52
CA ASP A 15 -15.94 13.21 -2.06
C ASP A 15 -15.37 14.12 -3.17
N PRO A 16 -16.15 15.07 -3.69
CA PRO A 16 -15.68 15.97 -4.74
C PRO A 16 -14.54 16.90 -4.30
N ARG A 17 -14.28 16.98 -2.99
CA ARG A 17 -13.17 17.75 -2.42
C ARG A 17 -11.84 16.99 -2.40
N ASP A 18 -11.86 15.72 -2.71
CA ASP A 18 -10.63 14.92 -2.77
C ASP A 18 -9.70 15.46 -3.86
N TYR A 19 -8.52 15.84 -3.45
CA TYR A 19 -7.48 16.25 -4.39
C TYR A 19 -7.01 15.02 -5.19
N LYS A 20 -7.10 15.14 -6.53
CA LYS A 20 -6.58 14.11 -7.43
C LYS A 20 -5.20 14.52 -7.91
N LEU A 21 -4.25 13.60 -7.85
CA LEU A 21 -2.89 13.86 -8.32
C LEU A 21 -2.86 14.36 -9.77
N ALA A 22 -3.67 13.76 -10.66
CA ALA A 22 -3.77 14.13 -12.07
C ALA A 22 -4.18 15.59 -12.31
N SER A 23 -4.87 16.22 -11.37
CA SER A 23 -5.27 17.63 -11.46
C SER A 23 -4.26 18.61 -10.87
N HIS A 24 -3.18 18.10 -10.25
CA HIS A 24 -2.17 18.93 -9.60
C HIS A 24 -1.02 19.25 -10.56
N SER A 25 -0.46 20.48 -10.45
CA SER A 25 0.71 20.90 -11.27
C SER A 25 1.94 20.00 -11.11
N LEU A 26 2.03 19.24 -10.02
CA LEU A 26 3.07 18.24 -9.78
C LEU A 26 2.98 17.03 -10.72
N ALA A 27 1.79 16.67 -11.21
CA ALA A 27 1.65 15.62 -12.21
C ALA A 27 2.35 15.97 -13.52
N ALA A 28 2.41 17.25 -13.87
CA ALA A 28 3.15 17.73 -15.04
C ALA A 28 4.68 17.62 -14.88
N GLN A 29 5.19 17.74 -13.64
CA GLN A 29 6.62 17.53 -13.33
C GLN A 29 6.95 16.03 -13.31
N ALA A 30 6.01 15.21 -12.88
CA ALA A 30 6.16 13.76 -12.82
C ALA A 30 6.29 13.10 -14.20
N SER A 31 5.58 13.61 -15.21
CA SER A 31 5.68 13.11 -16.59
C SER A 31 7.07 13.33 -17.23
N ALA A 32 7.93 14.15 -16.61
CA ALA A 32 9.30 14.40 -17.05
C ALA A 32 10.35 13.45 -16.44
N VAL A 33 9.93 12.54 -15.55
CA VAL A 33 10.85 11.63 -14.86
C VAL A 33 11.08 10.37 -15.73
N ASP A 34 12.24 10.27 -16.37
CA ASP A 34 12.66 9.07 -17.09
C ASP A 34 13.22 7.98 -16.12
N ARG A 35 12.39 7.59 -15.16
CA ARG A 35 12.69 6.48 -14.24
C ARG A 35 11.83 5.28 -14.60
N LYS A 36 12.48 4.13 -14.77
CA LYS A 36 11.78 2.85 -15.04
C LYS A 36 11.66 1.97 -13.81
N MET A 37 12.51 2.20 -12.82
CA MET A 37 12.57 1.41 -11.60
C MET A 37 12.80 2.31 -10.39
N TYR A 38 12.09 2.02 -9.30
CA TYR A 38 12.30 2.62 -7.99
C TYR A 38 11.96 1.59 -6.91
N THR A 39 12.77 1.52 -5.88
CA THR A 39 12.50 0.72 -4.67
C THR A 39 12.88 1.55 -3.46
N MET A 40 11.94 1.67 -2.54
CA MET A 40 12.13 2.36 -1.26
C MET A 40 12.76 1.42 -0.26
N VAL A 41 13.51 1.97 0.66
CA VAL A 41 14.15 1.22 1.74
C VAL A 41 13.17 1.14 2.90
N SER A 42 12.73 -0.05 3.22
CA SER A 42 11.95 -0.35 4.43
C SER A 42 12.87 -0.88 5.51
N PRO A 43 12.48 -0.79 6.81
CA PRO A 43 13.21 -1.44 7.90
C PRO A 43 13.40 -2.95 7.67
N ASP A 44 14.33 -3.54 8.43
CA ASP A 44 14.62 -4.98 8.33
C ASP A 44 13.55 -5.88 8.95
N PHE A 45 12.56 -5.30 9.62
CA PHE A 45 11.41 -6.02 10.18
C PHE A 45 10.14 -5.80 9.36
N ARG A 46 9.12 -6.64 9.58
CA ARG A 46 7.79 -6.54 8.96
C ARG A 46 6.72 -6.62 10.03
N ILE A 47 5.77 -5.70 9.98
CA ILE A 47 4.65 -5.69 10.93
C ILE A 47 3.59 -6.71 10.54
N ASP A 48 2.96 -7.30 11.57
CA ASP A 48 1.89 -8.29 11.42
C ASP A 48 0.62 -7.79 12.14
N GLN A 49 -0.46 -7.61 11.37
CA GLN A 49 -1.77 -7.25 11.92
C GLN A 49 -2.48 -8.43 12.61
N GLY A 50 -1.97 -9.65 12.43
CA GLY A 50 -2.57 -10.85 13.00
C GLY A 50 -4.01 -11.05 12.52
N ASN A 51 -4.91 -11.30 13.48
CA ASN A 51 -6.34 -11.53 13.24
C ASN A 51 -7.19 -10.24 13.36
N GLU A 52 -6.58 -9.08 13.15
CA GLU A 52 -7.25 -7.78 13.24
C GLU A 52 -7.61 -7.22 11.87
N GLY A 53 -8.73 -6.50 11.77
CA GLY A 53 -9.14 -5.77 10.56
C GLY A 53 -8.41 -4.43 10.39
N THR A 54 -7.14 -4.35 10.76
CA THR A 54 -6.34 -3.12 10.89
C THR A 54 -5.41 -2.85 9.71
N CYS A 55 -5.63 -3.48 8.56
CA CYS A 55 -4.73 -3.37 7.40
C CYS A 55 -4.49 -1.92 6.95
N VAL A 56 -5.47 -1.01 7.12
CA VAL A 56 -5.29 0.41 6.75
C VAL A 56 -4.25 1.06 7.67
N GLY A 57 -4.36 0.92 8.98
CA GLY A 57 -3.37 1.46 9.91
C GLY A 57 -1.96 0.87 9.69
N HIS A 58 -1.88 -0.44 9.42
CA HIS A 58 -0.61 -1.12 9.16
C HIS A 58 -0.02 -0.74 7.81
N GLY A 59 -0.82 -0.67 6.75
CA GLY A 59 -0.35 -0.28 5.42
C GLY A 59 0.15 1.16 5.38
N ASP A 60 -0.55 2.10 6.05
CA ASP A 60 -0.08 3.48 6.16
C ASP A 60 1.21 3.58 7.00
N THR A 61 1.35 2.73 8.03
CA THR A 61 2.60 2.63 8.79
C THR A 61 3.74 2.12 7.90
N ASN A 62 3.50 1.11 7.06
CA ASN A 62 4.48 0.63 6.07
C ASN A 62 4.86 1.74 5.08
N MET A 63 3.89 2.56 4.63
CA MET A 63 4.19 3.71 3.78
C MET A 63 5.10 4.73 4.48
N LEU A 64 4.81 5.06 5.75
CA LEU A 64 5.64 5.97 6.54
C LEU A 64 7.05 5.40 6.73
N MET A 65 7.19 4.11 7.01
CA MET A 65 8.49 3.45 7.20
C MET A 65 9.31 3.38 5.91
N ALA A 66 8.65 3.21 4.76
CA ALA A 66 9.30 3.14 3.45
C ALA A 66 9.59 4.52 2.85
N GLY A 67 8.94 5.57 3.33
CA GLY A 67 9.19 6.94 2.90
C GLY A 67 10.60 7.37 3.24
N THR A 68 11.19 8.21 2.41
CA THR A 68 12.48 8.85 2.70
C THR A 68 12.26 9.98 3.71
N SER A 69 11.99 9.62 4.97
CA SER A 69 11.73 10.65 5.95
C SER A 69 13.00 11.39 6.32
N THR A 70 13.13 12.60 5.84
CA THR A 70 14.00 13.61 6.43
C THR A 70 13.27 14.37 7.55
N HIS A 71 11.98 14.08 7.76
CA HIS A 71 11.14 14.74 8.74
C HIS A 71 11.50 14.31 10.17
N LYS A 72 11.87 15.27 10.98
CA LYS A 72 12.11 15.10 12.43
C LYS A 72 10.86 14.71 13.24
N SER A 73 9.69 14.67 12.59
CA SER A 73 8.39 14.42 13.22
C SER A 73 7.86 13.01 13.05
N TYR A 74 8.51 12.17 12.24
CA TYR A 74 8.09 10.78 12.09
C TYR A 74 8.34 10.00 13.39
N PRO A 75 7.41 9.11 13.76
CA PRO A 75 7.66 8.16 14.83
C PRO A 75 8.95 7.37 14.54
N ASP A 76 9.78 7.23 15.54
CA ASP A 76 10.99 6.42 15.43
C ASP A 76 10.61 4.94 15.47
N PHE A 77 10.39 4.36 14.29
CA PHE A 77 10.06 2.94 14.14
C PHE A 77 11.30 2.05 14.30
N GLN A 78 11.87 2.03 15.50
CA GLN A 78 13.07 1.23 15.81
C GLN A 78 12.78 -0.26 15.97
N SER A 79 11.52 -0.67 16.05
CA SER A 79 11.14 -2.07 16.22
C SER A 79 9.77 -2.38 15.63
N GLU A 80 9.55 -3.66 15.31
CA GLU A 80 8.25 -4.17 14.89
C GLU A 80 7.14 -3.82 15.88
N GLU A 81 7.40 -3.99 17.18
CA GLU A 81 6.44 -3.72 18.25
C GLU A 81 6.00 -2.24 18.27
N LEU A 82 6.92 -1.30 18.15
CA LEU A 82 6.58 0.14 18.12
C LEU A 82 5.80 0.50 16.86
N ALA A 83 6.16 -0.07 15.72
CA ALA A 83 5.43 0.14 14.47
C ALA A 83 4.02 -0.49 14.52
N HIS A 84 3.89 -1.68 15.09
CA HIS A 84 2.58 -2.32 15.30
C HIS A 84 1.69 -1.52 16.24
N GLN A 85 2.21 -1.04 17.36
CA GLN A 85 1.48 -0.18 18.29
C GLN A 85 1.01 1.12 17.62
N PHE A 86 1.87 1.74 16.81
CA PHE A 86 1.51 2.92 16.04
C PHE A 86 0.37 2.61 15.04
N ALA A 87 0.46 1.52 14.29
CA ALA A 87 -0.55 1.09 13.33
C ALA A 87 -1.92 0.89 14.00
N ARG A 88 -1.95 0.23 15.16
CA ARG A 88 -3.17 0.06 15.95
C ARG A 88 -3.72 1.39 16.50
N LYS A 89 -2.83 2.28 16.94
CA LYS A 89 -3.22 3.62 17.39
C LYS A 89 -3.84 4.41 16.23
N LEU A 90 -3.21 4.41 15.05
CA LEU A 90 -3.75 5.07 13.87
C LEU A 90 -5.15 4.53 13.53
N TYR A 91 -5.30 3.22 13.50
CA TYR A 91 -6.59 2.58 13.26
C TYR A 91 -7.65 3.02 14.29
N PHE A 92 -7.33 2.93 15.58
CA PHE A 92 -8.27 3.30 16.66
C PHE A 92 -8.67 4.77 16.60
N GLU A 93 -7.72 5.67 16.41
CA GLU A 93 -7.97 7.11 16.31
C GLU A 93 -8.76 7.50 15.04
N THR A 94 -8.69 6.66 13.99
CA THR A 94 -9.45 6.84 12.76
C THR A 94 -10.89 6.33 12.89
N THR A 95 -11.10 5.21 13.59
CA THR A 95 -12.36 4.48 13.58
C THR A 95 -13.15 4.56 14.89
N GLY A 96 -12.48 4.78 16.01
CA GLY A 96 -13.04 4.61 17.36
C GLY A 96 -13.28 3.14 17.74
N ASP A 97 -12.86 2.18 16.91
CA ASP A 97 -13.12 0.76 17.14
C ASP A 97 -12.05 0.11 18.00
N SER A 98 -12.36 -0.09 19.27
CA SER A 98 -11.49 -0.78 20.23
C SER A 98 -11.45 -2.30 20.07
N THR A 99 -12.27 -2.87 19.20
CA THR A 99 -12.26 -4.31 18.89
C THR A 99 -11.27 -4.66 17.78
N TYR A 100 -10.82 -3.66 17.01
CA TYR A 100 -9.92 -3.81 15.85
C TYR A 100 -10.46 -4.73 14.75
N GLN A 101 -11.80 -4.79 14.57
CA GLN A 101 -12.44 -5.74 13.64
C GLN A 101 -13.26 -5.08 12.54
N GLN A 102 -13.67 -3.80 12.70
CA GLN A 102 -14.62 -3.18 11.79
C GLN A 102 -14.02 -2.74 10.46
N GLY A 103 -12.68 -2.71 10.34
CA GLY A 103 -11.98 -2.14 9.19
C GLY A 103 -12.05 -0.61 9.14
N ALA A 104 -11.27 0.00 8.25
CA ALA A 104 -11.13 1.45 8.12
C ALA A 104 -11.22 1.92 6.66
N TYR A 105 -11.52 3.21 6.48
CA TYR A 105 -11.43 3.90 5.21
C TYR A 105 -10.00 4.46 5.06
N PRO A 106 -9.29 4.16 3.96
CA PRO A 106 -7.92 4.63 3.75
C PRO A 106 -7.79 6.16 3.79
N ARG A 107 -8.73 6.87 3.16
CA ARG A 107 -8.77 8.33 3.18
C ARG A 107 -8.80 8.92 4.60
N ASP A 108 -9.61 8.33 5.48
CA ASP A 108 -9.77 8.83 6.85
C ASP A 108 -8.48 8.64 7.65
N ALA A 109 -7.71 7.58 7.38
CA ALA A 109 -6.39 7.37 7.98
C ALA A 109 -5.37 8.40 7.47
N CYS A 110 -5.33 8.68 6.15
CA CYS A 110 -4.52 9.78 5.61
C CYS A 110 -4.87 11.13 6.23
N ALA A 111 -6.17 11.43 6.40
CA ALA A 111 -6.61 12.66 7.07
C ALA A 111 -6.11 12.72 8.52
N LYS A 112 -6.16 11.61 9.26
CA LYS A 112 -5.65 11.50 10.62
C LYS A 112 -4.14 11.72 10.70
N LEU A 113 -3.36 11.15 9.78
CA LEU A 113 -1.91 11.39 9.70
C LEU A 113 -1.58 12.86 9.45
N LYS A 114 -2.38 13.54 8.61
CA LYS A 114 -2.27 14.98 8.38
C LYS A 114 -2.60 15.77 9.64
N ASP A 115 -3.69 15.44 10.35
CA ASP A 115 -4.07 16.08 11.61
C ASP A 115 -2.99 15.94 12.69
N TRP A 116 -2.25 14.84 12.67
CA TRP A 116 -1.10 14.64 13.57
C TRP A 116 0.17 15.38 13.11
N GLY A 117 0.15 16.01 11.94
CA GLY A 117 1.30 16.70 11.36
C GLY A 117 2.41 15.77 10.88
N LEU A 118 2.10 14.49 10.68
CA LEU A 118 3.04 13.49 10.16
C LEU A 118 3.18 13.54 8.65
N ILE A 119 2.17 14.05 7.95
CA ILE A 119 2.19 14.32 6.51
C ILE A 119 1.66 15.71 6.26
N GLY A 120 2.15 16.38 5.23
CA GLY A 120 1.68 17.71 4.83
C GLY A 120 0.42 17.68 3.99
N SER A 121 0.36 16.74 3.05
CA SER A 121 -0.74 16.57 2.10
C SER A 121 -0.92 15.12 1.69
N TYR A 122 -2.13 14.78 1.23
CA TYR A 122 -2.44 13.48 0.62
C TYR A 122 -3.34 13.65 -0.60
N TRP A 123 -3.21 12.73 -1.57
CA TRP A 123 -3.94 12.79 -2.84
C TRP A 123 -4.48 11.42 -3.23
N SER A 124 -5.66 11.44 -3.83
CA SER A 124 -6.19 10.28 -4.52
C SER A 124 -5.44 10.07 -5.84
N VAL A 125 -5.06 8.83 -6.10
CA VAL A 125 -4.40 8.36 -7.34
C VAL A 125 -5.25 7.28 -8.01
N PRO A 126 -6.39 7.64 -8.60
CA PRO A 126 -7.42 6.69 -8.99
C PRO A 126 -7.04 5.79 -10.18
N GLN A 127 -6.16 6.26 -11.05
CA GLN A 127 -5.74 5.50 -12.22
C GLN A 127 -4.44 4.75 -11.96
N VAL A 128 -4.28 3.58 -12.57
CA VAL A 128 -3.04 2.80 -12.45
C VAL A 128 -1.82 3.61 -12.89
N ASP A 129 -1.96 4.40 -13.94
CA ASP A 129 -0.87 5.22 -14.46
C ASP A 129 -0.53 6.39 -13.49
N ASP A 130 -1.53 6.90 -12.73
CA ASP A 130 -1.29 7.87 -11.65
C ASP A 130 -0.52 7.23 -10.49
N VAL A 131 -0.83 5.96 -10.15
CA VAL A 131 -0.09 5.19 -9.13
C VAL A 131 1.36 4.98 -9.56
N VAL A 132 1.59 4.59 -10.81
CA VAL A 132 2.93 4.44 -11.39
C VAL A 132 3.69 5.77 -11.31
N THR A 133 3.05 6.86 -11.71
CA THR A 133 3.62 8.20 -11.66
C THR A 133 3.95 8.62 -10.23
N ALA A 134 3.03 8.41 -9.29
CA ALA A 134 3.23 8.75 -7.89
C ALA A 134 4.43 8.02 -7.28
N LEU A 135 4.54 6.70 -7.53
CA LEU A 135 5.66 5.89 -7.06
C LEU A 135 7.01 6.37 -7.59
N LEU A 136 7.07 6.79 -8.85
CA LEU A 136 8.31 7.23 -9.48
C LEU A 136 8.72 8.65 -9.07
N THR A 137 7.81 9.43 -8.50
CA THR A 137 8.00 10.87 -8.28
C THR A 137 7.92 11.28 -6.81
N PHE A 138 6.92 10.78 -6.08
CA PHE A 138 6.61 11.27 -4.74
C PHE A 138 6.97 10.28 -3.63
N GLY A 139 6.80 8.99 -3.86
CA GLY A 139 7.08 7.99 -2.85
C GLY A 139 6.04 6.88 -2.77
N PRO A 140 5.83 6.27 -1.59
CA PRO A 140 4.95 5.13 -1.44
C PRO A 140 3.49 5.48 -1.74
N VAL A 141 2.77 4.47 -2.22
CA VAL A 141 1.33 4.57 -2.51
C VAL A 141 0.61 3.45 -1.79
N GLY A 142 -0.42 3.78 -1.05
CA GLY A 142 -1.36 2.78 -0.55
C GLY A 142 -2.39 2.43 -1.61
N ILE A 143 -2.67 1.16 -1.77
CA ILE A 143 -3.68 0.66 -2.70
C ILE A 143 -4.72 -0.20 -1.98
N ALA A 144 -6.00 0.12 -2.18
CA ALA A 144 -7.10 -0.74 -1.76
C ALA A 144 -7.53 -1.61 -2.93
N VAL A 145 -7.34 -2.91 -2.80
CA VAL A 145 -7.69 -3.86 -3.84
C VAL A 145 -8.69 -4.90 -3.34
N PRO A 146 -9.61 -5.36 -4.21
CA PRO A 146 -10.38 -6.55 -3.93
C PRO A 146 -9.41 -7.72 -3.79
N TRP A 147 -9.46 -8.41 -2.66
CA TRP A 147 -8.59 -9.54 -2.37
C TRP A 147 -9.33 -10.84 -2.63
N TYR A 148 -8.88 -11.55 -3.61
CA TYR A 148 -9.45 -12.85 -3.99
C TYR A 148 -8.75 -13.99 -3.25
N THR A 149 -9.43 -15.11 -3.04
CA THR A 149 -8.87 -16.25 -2.30
C THR A 149 -7.59 -16.81 -2.92
N SER A 150 -7.42 -16.69 -4.24
CA SER A 150 -6.17 -17.03 -4.92
C SER A 150 -4.99 -16.18 -4.51
N MET A 151 -5.24 -14.93 -4.06
CA MET A 151 -4.20 -13.95 -3.75
C MET A 151 -3.53 -14.18 -2.38
N PHE A 152 -4.11 -15.05 -1.55
CA PHE A 152 -3.42 -15.52 -0.35
C PHE A 152 -2.18 -16.38 -0.66
N TYR A 153 -2.03 -16.80 -1.90
CA TYR A 153 -0.98 -17.70 -2.36
C TYR A 153 -0.15 -17.07 -3.48
N GLY A 154 1.08 -17.56 -3.63
CA GLY A 154 1.96 -17.17 -4.72
C GLY A 154 1.56 -17.75 -6.07
N ASP A 155 1.90 -17.03 -7.13
CA ASP A 155 1.91 -17.56 -8.49
C ASP A 155 3.19 -18.37 -8.70
N ASN A 156 3.08 -19.70 -8.59
CA ASN A 156 4.22 -20.60 -8.68
C ASN A 156 4.94 -20.51 -10.03
N ARG A 157 4.22 -20.23 -11.12
CA ARG A 157 4.81 -20.08 -12.45
C ARG A 157 5.69 -18.83 -12.52
N LEU A 158 5.15 -17.68 -12.16
CA LEU A 158 5.93 -16.43 -12.16
C LEU A 158 7.08 -16.50 -11.16
N SER A 159 6.90 -17.12 -10.00
CA SER A 159 7.96 -17.29 -9.02
C SER A 159 9.06 -18.22 -9.51
N SER A 160 8.71 -19.29 -10.24
CA SER A 160 9.69 -20.20 -10.87
C SER A 160 10.48 -19.51 -12.00
N ASP A 161 9.77 -18.78 -12.88
CA ASP A 161 10.36 -18.21 -14.09
C ASP A 161 11.23 -16.99 -13.79
N PHE A 162 10.83 -16.17 -12.80
CA PHE A 162 11.43 -14.85 -12.56
C PHE A 162 11.93 -14.62 -11.13
N GLY A 163 11.85 -15.63 -10.26
CA GLY A 163 12.21 -15.52 -8.84
C GLY A 163 11.23 -14.67 -8.05
N ASN A 164 11.50 -14.51 -6.74
CA ASN A 164 10.67 -13.82 -5.77
C ASN A 164 9.25 -14.43 -5.62
N TYR A 165 8.45 -13.78 -4.78
CA TYR A 165 7.06 -14.17 -4.59
C TYR A 165 6.15 -13.25 -5.43
N TRP A 166 5.30 -13.85 -6.26
CA TRP A 166 4.32 -13.15 -7.07
C TRP A 166 2.92 -13.45 -6.57
N VAL A 167 2.10 -12.41 -6.43
CA VAL A 167 0.70 -12.59 -6.04
C VAL A 167 -0.07 -13.28 -7.16
N LYS A 168 -0.75 -14.38 -6.84
CA LYS A 168 -1.59 -15.11 -7.80
C LYS A 168 -2.97 -14.43 -7.93
N VAL A 169 -3.16 -13.65 -8.98
CA VAL A 169 -4.45 -13.01 -9.26
C VAL A 169 -5.29 -13.88 -10.19
N ASN A 170 -6.34 -14.49 -9.63
CA ASN A 170 -7.38 -15.18 -10.38
C ASN A 170 -8.75 -14.62 -9.96
N LEU A 171 -9.38 -13.87 -10.86
CA LEU A 171 -10.67 -13.21 -10.61
C LEU A 171 -11.86 -14.19 -10.61
N ASP A 172 -11.65 -15.44 -11.04
CA ASP A 172 -12.65 -16.50 -10.96
C ASP A 172 -12.69 -17.18 -9.58
N SER A 173 -11.73 -16.87 -8.71
CA SER A 173 -11.77 -17.33 -7.32
C SER A 173 -12.66 -16.42 -6.46
N ASP A 174 -13.08 -16.89 -5.29
CA ASP A 174 -13.99 -16.15 -4.42
C ASP A 174 -13.37 -14.83 -3.95
N LEU A 175 -14.18 -13.77 -3.93
CA LEU A 175 -13.80 -12.51 -3.30
C LEU A 175 -13.78 -12.68 -1.77
N ALA A 176 -12.62 -12.54 -1.16
CA ALA A 176 -12.45 -12.64 0.29
C ALA A 176 -12.79 -11.31 1.01
N GLY A 177 -12.59 -10.18 0.34
CA GLY A 177 -12.85 -8.84 0.90
C GLY A 177 -12.01 -7.77 0.22
N PHE A 178 -11.81 -6.64 0.91
CA PHE A 178 -10.90 -5.59 0.47
C PHE A 178 -9.70 -5.51 1.40
N HIS A 179 -8.54 -5.28 0.83
CA HIS A 179 -7.29 -5.19 1.56
C HIS A 179 -6.52 -3.95 1.16
N TRP A 180 -5.86 -3.35 2.14
CA TRP A 180 -4.99 -2.20 1.97
C TRP A 180 -3.54 -2.62 2.13
N VAL A 181 -2.72 -2.34 1.13
CA VAL A 181 -1.29 -2.65 1.15
C VAL A 181 -0.47 -1.44 0.69
N ALA A 182 0.73 -1.31 1.21
CA ALA A 182 1.69 -0.33 0.74
C ALA A 182 2.36 -0.82 -0.54
N VAL A 183 2.48 0.05 -1.52
CA VAL A 183 3.36 -0.13 -2.68
C VAL A 183 4.62 0.66 -2.41
N THR A 184 5.74 -0.03 -2.25
CA THR A 184 7.04 0.53 -1.87
C THR A 184 8.08 0.41 -2.97
N GLY A 185 7.66 0.02 -4.18
CA GLY A 185 8.55 -0.06 -5.32
C GLY A 185 7.83 -0.41 -6.62
N ILE A 186 8.51 -0.18 -7.71
CA ILE A 186 8.03 -0.43 -9.06
C ILE A 186 9.21 -0.80 -9.97
N ASP A 187 8.97 -1.70 -10.90
CA ASP A 187 9.86 -1.96 -12.02
C ASP A 187 9.03 -2.10 -13.30
N MET A 188 9.21 -1.15 -14.21
CA MET A 188 8.47 -1.09 -15.48
C MET A 188 9.18 -1.78 -16.63
N ALA A 189 10.45 -2.15 -16.44
CA ALA A 189 11.25 -2.80 -17.47
C ALA A 189 12.31 -3.73 -16.83
N PRO A 190 11.88 -4.84 -16.18
CA PRO A 190 12.79 -5.77 -15.53
C PRO A 190 13.77 -6.39 -16.51
N ASP A 191 15.06 -6.37 -16.17
CA ASP A 191 16.15 -6.87 -17.05
C ASP A 191 16.07 -8.37 -17.32
N ASN A 192 15.39 -9.13 -16.44
CA ASN A 192 15.23 -10.58 -16.56
C ASN A 192 14.04 -11.04 -17.40
N GLY A 193 13.39 -10.11 -18.12
CA GLY A 193 12.21 -10.39 -18.92
C GLY A 193 10.92 -10.66 -18.15
N ALA A 194 10.89 -10.41 -16.86
CA ALA A 194 9.66 -10.46 -16.06
C ALA A 194 8.66 -9.39 -16.53
N PRO A 195 7.34 -9.57 -16.30
CA PRO A 195 6.40 -8.50 -16.56
C PRO A 195 6.64 -7.31 -15.64
N PRO A 196 6.30 -6.09 -16.06
CA PRO A 196 6.28 -4.91 -15.17
C PRO A 196 5.51 -5.19 -13.89
N PHE A 197 6.02 -4.74 -12.74
CA PHE A 197 5.42 -5.05 -11.45
C PHE A 197 5.53 -3.91 -10.43
N LEU A 198 4.59 -3.93 -9.49
CA LEU A 198 4.62 -3.20 -8.23
C LEU A 198 5.21 -4.11 -7.16
N ARG A 199 6.12 -3.59 -6.33
CA ARG A 199 6.52 -4.26 -5.09
C ARG A 199 5.55 -3.83 -4.00
N ILE A 200 4.78 -4.79 -3.51
CA ILE A 200 3.89 -4.56 -2.38
C ILE A 200 4.54 -5.01 -1.08
N GLU A 201 4.27 -4.27 -0.02
CA GLU A 201 4.62 -4.59 1.35
C GLU A 201 3.33 -4.81 2.13
N ASN A 202 3.16 -6.03 2.64
CA ASN A 202 1.94 -6.46 3.30
C ASN A 202 2.08 -6.35 4.83
N SER A 203 0.97 -6.49 5.52
CA SER A 203 0.86 -6.44 6.97
C SER A 203 0.57 -7.81 7.60
N TRP A 204 1.19 -8.86 7.08
CA TRP A 204 1.03 -10.26 7.53
C TRP A 204 2.36 -10.89 7.96
N GLY A 205 3.30 -10.05 8.45
CA GLY A 205 4.58 -10.46 8.95
C GLY A 205 5.53 -11.05 7.91
N GLU A 206 6.70 -11.47 8.35
CA GLU A 206 7.76 -12.03 7.51
C GLU A 206 7.39 -13.38 6.88
N GLY A 207 6.44 -14.10 7.49
CA GLY A 207 5.99 -15.41 7.01
C GLY A 207 5.18 -15.37 5.71
N TRP A 208 4.69 -14.20 5.31
CA TRP A 208 3.96 -14.04 4.07
C TRP A 208 4.89 -13.57 2.94
N GLY A 209 4.69 -14.13 1.75
CA GLY A 209 5.40 -13.69 0.56
C GLY A 209 6.92 -13.95 0.63
N TRP A 210 7.70 -12.99 0.20
CA TRP A 210 9.14 -12.95 0.34
C TRP A 210 9.49 -11.96 1.46
N ASN A 211 9.61 -12.46 2.68
CA ASN A 211 9.87 -11.62 3.86
C ASN A 211 8.88 -10.43 3.93
N GLY A 212 7.57 -10.72 3.98
CA GLY A 212 6.50 -9.73 4.08
C GLY A 212 6.20 -8.94 2.79
N THR A 213 6.90 -9.22 1.70
CA THR A 213 6.74 -8.51 0.42
C THR A 213 6.35 -9.46 -0.71
N ALA A 214 5.80 -8.90 -1.77
CA ALA A 214 5.49 -9.63 -3.00
C ALA A 214 5.56 -8.72 -4.24
N ARG A 215 5.59 -9.33 -5.41
CA ARG A 215 5.42 -8.67 -6.69
C ARG A 215 3.97 -8.82 -7.16
N LEU A 216 3.35 -7.72 -7.53
CA LEU A 216 2.04 -7.67 -8.19
C LEU A 216 2.26 -7.14 -9.59
N SER A 217 2.00 -7.93 -10.63
CA SER A 217 2.18 -7.43 -12.00
C SER A 217 1.27 -6.23 -12.25
N VAL A 218 1.76 -5.24 -13.00
CA VAL A 218 0.99 -4.04 -13.37
C VAL A 218 -0.28 -4.42 -14.10
N GLU A 219 -0.23 -5.46 -14.94
CA GLU A 219 -1.42 -5.98 -15.63
C GLU A 219 -2.46 -6.55 -14.64
N SER A 220 -2.02 -7.32 -13.65
CA SER A 220 -2.91 -7.81 -12.60
C SER A 220 -3.49 -6.67 -11.78
N PHE A 221 -2.69 -5.65 -11.45
CA PHE A 221 -3.18 -4.48 -10.74
C PHE A 221 -4.23 -3.70 -11.54
N ARG A 222 -4.05 -3.52 -12.86
CA ARG A 222 -5.07 -2.91 -13.74
C ARG A 222 -6.42 -3.62 -13.66
N ARG A 223 -6.41 -4.95 -13.56
CA ARG A 223 -7.62 -5.76 -13.41
C ARG A 223 -8.26 -5.65 -12.03
N LEU A 224 -7.46 -5.40 -10.99
CA LEU A 224 -7.91 -5.28 -9.60
C LEU A 224 -8.29 -3.86 -9.21
N ASN A 225 -7.78 -2.83 -9.90
CA ASN A 225 -7.89 -1.44 -9.46
C ASN A 225 -9.34 -1.00 -9.29
N GLN A 226 -9.68 -0.56 -8.07
CA GLN A 226 -11.01 -0.13 -7.65
C GLN A 226 -11.07 1.34 -7.23
N LEU A 227 -10.05 2.11 -7.55
CA LEU A 227 -9.98 3.57 -7.40
C LEU A 227 -9.68 4.11 -5.99
N ASP A 228 -9.51 3.26 -4.99
CA ASP A 228 -9.23 3.69 -3.62
C ASP A 228 -7.72 3.62 -3.36
N ASN A 229 -6.93 4.45 -4.07
CA ASN A 229 -5.50 4.52 -3.90
C ASN A 229 -5.13 5.93 -3.44
N TRP A 230 -4.19 6.01 -2.49
CA TRP A 230 -3.75 7.28 -1.90
C TRP A 230 -2.23 7.34 -1.80
N THR A 231 -1.69 8.51 -2.07
CA THR A 231 -0.31 8.86 -1.75
C THR A 231 -0.29 10.09 -0.86
N PHE A 232 0.82 10.30 -0.18
CA PHE A 232 1.00 11.49 0.63
C PHE A 232 2.42 12.05 0.48
N SER A 233 2.60 13.31 0.87
CA SER A 233 3.90 13.96 0.93
C SER A 233 4.09 14.67 2.26
N GLU A 234 5.35 14.97 2.53
CA GLU A 234 5.78 15.75 3.68
C GLU A 234 5.45 17.24 3.52
N GLU A 235 5.34 17.74 2.29
CA GLU A 235 5.08 19.13 2.01
C GLU A 235 3.58 19.46 2.07
N SER A 236 3.26 20.61 2.67
CA SER A 236 1.93 21.21 2.63
C SER A 236 1.81 22.04 1.36
N PHE A 237 0.82 21.76 0.51
CA PHE A 237 0.48 22.52 -0.68
C PHE A 237 -0.87 23.19 -0.53
#